data_20ab329dcb226ee6443578159332f993
#
_entry.id   20ab329dcb226ee6443578159332f993
#
_cell.length_a   1.000
_cell.length_b   1.000
_cell.length_c   1.000
_cell.angle_alpha   90.00
_cell.angle_beta   90.00
_cell.angle_gamma   90.00
#
_symmetry.space_group_name_H-M   'P 1'
#
loop_
_entity.id
_entity.type
_entity.pdbx_description
1 polymer ?
#
loop_
_entity_poly.entity_id
_entity_poly.type
_entity_poly.pdbx_seq_one_letter_code
_entity_poly.pdbx_strand_id
1 'polypeptide(L)'
;GHVGRESIYISWPLVKICLILNYLGQGAWLLSSRGDAALASLESLNPFFLMLPGALRPVAVILSALAAVIASQALITGSYTLVSEAIRLDLMPHLKVQYPAETKGQIYIDTVNKILWVGCTFIVLLFRSSARMESAYGLAITVTMLMTTLLLFVYLSRVRGKKALAWGVLIVFGAIE
;
A
#
# COMPACT_ATOMS: atom_id res chain seq x y z
N GLY A 1 -0.88 17.83 -1.77
CA GLY A 1 -0.55 17.18 -2.93
C GLY A 1 0.66 17.67 -3.70
N HIS A 2 1.59 16.75 -3.93
CA HIS A 2 2.78 17.02 -4.74
C HIS A 2 2.52 16.87 -6.25
N VAL A 3 1.34 16.38 -6.64
CA VAL A 3 0.99 16.09 -8.04
C VAL A 3 -0.22 16.93 -8.44
N GLY A 4 -0.13 17.60 -9.60
CA GLY A 4 -1.20 18.38 -10.16
C GLY A 4 -2.41 17.52 -10.56
N ARG A 5 -3.60 18.11 -10.51
CA ARG A 5 -4.86 17.42 -10.81
C ARG A 5 -4.89 16.82 -12.21
N GLU A 6 -4.34 17.53 -13.19
CA GLU A 6 -4.26 17.08 -14.59
C GLU A 6 -3.36 15.83 -14.75
N SER A 7 -2.21 15.81 -14.06
CA SER A 7 -1.31 14.66 -14.06
C SER A 7 -1.98 13.40 -13.52
N ILE A 8 -2.85 13.54 -12.51
CA ILE A 8 -3.61 12.42 -11.94
C ILE A 8 -4.60 11.87 -12.97
N TYR A 9 -5.32 12.73 -13.68
CA TYR A 9 -6.31 12.30 -14.68
C TYR A 9 -5.67 11.57 -15.86
N ILE A 10 -4.44 11.90 -16.24
CA ILE A 10 -3.74 11.26 -17.35
C ILE A 10 -3.06 9.96 -16.87
N SER A 11 -2.36 9.99 -15.74
CA SER A 11 -1.59 8.85 -15.26
C SER A 11 -2.47 7.71 -14.74
N TRP A 12 -3.60 8.01 -14.11
CA TRP A 12 -4.44 7.01 -13.43
C TRP A 12 -5.07 5.97 -14.37
N PRO A 13 -5.69 6.35 -15.52
CA PRO A 13 -6.17 5.38 -16.48
C PRO A 13 -5.05 4.52 -17.07
N LEU A 14 -3.91 5.12 -17.41
CA LEU A 14 -2.74 4.42 -17.94
C LEU A 14 -2.23 3.36 -16.95
N VAL A 15 -2.04 3.75 -15.69
CA VAL A 15 -1.60 2.82 -14.63
C VAL A 15 -2.60 1.69 -14.43
N LYS A 16 -3.91 1.97 -14.44
CA LYS A 16 -4.94 0.92 -14.32
C LYS A 16 -4.91 -0.06 -15.46
N ILE A 17 -4.81 0.41 -16.70
CA ILE A 17 -4.72 -0.47 -17.88
C ILE A 17 -3.48 -1.36 -17.77
N CYS A 18 -2.33 -0.78 -17.44
CA CYS A 18 -1.09 -1.53 -17.26
C CYS A 18 -1.20 -2.58 -16.12
N LEU A 19 -1.85 -2.25 -15.01
CA LEU A 19 -2.09 -3.18 -13.91
C LEU A 19 -2.98 -4.36 -14.34
N ILE A 20 -4.09 -4.09 -15.03
CA ILE A 20 -4.99 -5.14 -15.52
C ILE A 20 -4.25 -6.07 -16.48
N LEU A 21 -3.50 -5.51 -17.44
CA LEU A 21 -2.69 -6.29 -18.38
C LEU A 21 -1.63 -7.13 -17.67
N ASN A 22 -0.99 -6.58 -16.64
CA ASN A 22 0.00 -7.29 -15.84
C ASN A 22 -0.64 -8.48 -15.08
N TYR A 23 -1.79 -8.29 -14.42
CA TYR A 23 -2.47 -9.37 -13.73
C TYR A 23 -2.97 -10.45 -14.68
N LEU A 24 -3.55 -10.07 -15.83
CA LEU A 24 -3.97 -11.02 -16.85
C LEU A 24 -2.78 -11.79 -17.44
N GLY A 25 -1.66 -11.11 -17.69
CA GLY A 25 -0.42 -11.73 -18.16
C GLY A 25 0.16 -12.74 -17.17
N GLN A 26 0.23 -12.39 -15.88
CA GLN A 26 0.68 -13.29 -14.83
C GLN A 26 -0.26 -14.49 -14.67
N GLY A 27 -1.58 -14.26 -14.72
CA GLY A 27 -2.57 -15.34 -14.67
C GLY A 27 -2.47 -16.29 -15.86
N ALA A 28 -2.31 -15.77 -17.08
CA ALA A 28 -2.12 -16.58 -18.28
C ALA A 28 -0.83 -17.40 -18.21
N TRP A 29 0.26 -16.80 -17.73
CA TRP A 29 1.54 -17.49 -17.56
C TRP A 29 1.43 -18.61 -16.52
N LEU A 30 0.80 -18.38 -15.38
CA LEU A 30 0.57 -19.41 -14.36
C LEU A 30 -0.29 -20.56 -14.89
N LEU A 31 -1.29 -20.28 -15.71
CA LEU A 31 -2.12 -21.30 -16.33
C LEU A 31 -1.35 -22.13 -17.36
N SER A 32 -0.51 -21.50 -18.17
CA SER A 32 0.33 -22.19 -19.16
C SER A 32 1.43 -23.04 -18.53
N SER A 33 1.91 -22.63 -17.36
CA SER A 33 2.97 -23.30 -16.60
C SER A 33 2.44 -24.38 -15.64
N ARG A 34 1.14 -24.64 -15.62
CA ARG A 34 0.53 -25.72 -14.84
C ARG A 34 1.03 -27.06 -15.37
N GLY A 35 1.85 -27.75 -14.58
CA GLY A 35 2.42 -29.06 -14.93
C GLY A 35 3.94 -29.09 -14.97
N ASP A 36 4.61 -27.94 -14.95
CA ASP A 36 6.07 -27.90 -14.83
C ASP A 36 6.50 -28.21 -13.40
N ALA A 37 7.00 -29.43 -13.19
CA ALA A 37 7.50 -29.90 -11.90
C ALA A 37 8.65 -29.03 -11.35
N ALA A 38 9.41 -28.38 -12.24
CA ALA A 38 10.47 -27.44 -11.87
C ALA A 38 9.94 -26.17 -11.19
N LEU A 39 8.75 -25.70 -11.58
CA LEU A 39 8.11 -24.53 -10.96
C LEU A 39 7.45 -24.86 -9.63
N ALA A 40 6.94 -26.09 -9.49
CA ALA A 40 6.33 -26.54 -8.24
C ALA A 40 7.33 -26.69 -7.08
N SER A 41 8.63 -26.81 -7.38
CA SER A 41 9.70 -26.95 -6.40
C SER A 41 10.26 -25.60 -5.89
N LEU A 42 9.83 -24.47 -6.46
CA LEU A 42 10.28 -23.15 -6.03
C LEU A 42 9.43 -22.68 -4.84
N GLU A 43 10.02 -22.58 -3.67
CA GLU A 43 9.36 -22.10 -2.43
C GLU A 43 8.83 -20.66 -2.52
N SER A 44 9.37 -19.84 -3.43
CA SER A 44 8.93 -18.48 -3.67
C SER A 44 8.82 -18.20 -5.17
N LEU A 45 7.64 -18.48 -5.73
CA LEU A 45 7.31 -18.11 -7.10
C LEU A 45 7.02 -16.60 -7.16
N ASN A 46 7.84 -15.86 -7.89
CA ASN A 46 7.52 -14.52 -8.31
C ASN A 46 7.24 -14.51 -9.82
N PRO A 47 5.95 -14.66 -10.23
CA PRO A 47 5.57 -14.81 -11.62
C PRO A 47 6.03 -13.64 -12.50
N PHE A 48 6.04 -12.43 -11.95
CA PHE A 48 6.44 -11.22 -12.67
C PHE A 48 7.86 -11.32 -13.24
N PHE A 49 8.84 -11.72 -12.42
CA PHE A 49 10.22 -11.83 -12.89
C PHE A 49 10.49 -13.10 -13.70
N LEU A 50 9.76 -14.19 -13.43
CA LEU A 50 9.93 -15.46 -14.15
C LEU A 50 9.39 -15.38 -15.58
N MET A 51 8.31 -14.65 -15.80
CA MET A 51 7.69 -14.44 -17.10
C MET A 51 8.58 -13.60 -18.05
N LEU A 52 9.51 -12.79 -17.51
CA LEU A 52 10.36 -11.91 -18.31
C LEU A 52 11.52 -12.67 -18.96
N PRO A 53 11.87 -12.35 -20.23
CA PRO A 53 13.09 -12.85 -20.87
C PRO A 53 14.31 -12.53 -20.02
N GLY A 54 15.30 -13.45 -20.02
CA GLY A 54 16.50 -13.35 -19.18
C GLY A 54 17.24 -12.01 -19.30
N ALA A 55 17.30 -11.45 -20.52
CA ALA A 55 17.95 -10.17 -20.78
C ALA A 55 17.21 -8.95 -20.13
N LEU A 56 15.89 -9.03 -19.94
CA LEU A 56 15.09 -7.94 -19.35
C LEU A 56 14.98 -8.02 -17.82
N ARG A 57 15.30 -9.16 -17.21
CA ARG A 57 15.20 -9.34 -15.75
C ARG A 57 16.02 -8.33 -14.94
N PRO A 58 17.31 -8.05 -15.25
CA PRO A 58 18.08 -7.07 -14.48
C PRO A 58 17.46 -5.67 -14.56
N VAL A 59 16.97 -5.28 -15.74
CA VAL A 59 16.32 -3.98 -15.94
C VAL A 59 15.04 -3.89 -15.10
N ALA A 60 14.22 -4.95 -15.11
CA ALA A 60 12.99 -5.01 -14.31
C ALA A 60 13.28 -4.94 -12.79
N VAL A 61 14.34 -5.60 -12.32
CA VAL A 61 14.76 -5.53 -10.91
C VAL A 61 15.16 -4.10 -10.52
N ILE A 62 15.95 -3.42 -11.36
CA ILE A 62 16.35 -2.03 -11.10
C ILE A 62 15.13 -1.11 -11.09
N LEU A 63 14.23 -1.24 -12.08
CA LEU A 63 13.01 -0.44 -12.14
C LEU A 63 12.09 -0.69 -10.94
N SER A 64 11.92 -1.94 -10.52
CA SER A 64 11.11 -2.27 -9.35
C SER A 64 11.72 -1.73 -8.05
N ALA A 65 13.04 -1.75 -7.93
CA ALA A 65 13.73 -1.15 -6.78
C ALA A 65 13.53 0.39 -6.74
N LEU A 66 13.66 1.08 -7.88
CA LEU A 66 13.38 2.51 -7.97
C LEU A 66 11.91 2.83 -7.65
N ALA A 67 10.97 2.03 -8.16
CA ALA A 67 9.56 2.17 -7.85
C ALA A 67 9.29 1.98 -6.34
N ALA A 68 9.94 1.03 -5.70
CA ALA A 68 9.84 0.80 -4.25
C ALA A 68 10.34 2.01 -3.45
N VAL A 69 11.44 2.64 -3.87
CA VAL A 69 11.96 3.87 -3.24
C VAL A 69 10.92 5.00 -3.33
N ILE A 70 10.34 5.23 -4.51
CA ILE A 70 9.32 6.26 -4.71
C ILE A 70 8.07 5.98 -3.87
N ALA A 71 7.63 4.72 -3.85
CA ALA A 71 6.48 4.31 -3.04
C ALA A 71 6.73 4.52 -1.54
N SER A 72 7.93 4.20 -1.05
CA SER A 72 8.28 4.42 0.35
C SER A 72 8.26 5.91 0.73
N GLN A 73 8.74 6.80 -0.14
CA GLN A 73 8.64 8.25 0.06
C GLN A 73 7.19 8.72 0.16
N ALA A 74 6.32 8.21 -0.69
CA ALA A 74 4.89 8.53 -0.64
C ALA A 74 4.24 8.09 0.68
N LEU A 75 4.57 6.90 1.18
CA LEU A 75 4.09 6.39 2.47
C LEU A 75 4.58 7.22 3.65
N ILE A 76 5.86 7.61 3.66
CA ILE A 76 6.43 8.48 4.70
C ILE A 76 5.71 9.83 4.71
N THR A 77 5.51 10.45 3.55
CA THR A 77 4.79 11.73 3.43
C THR A 77 3.33 11.59 3.89
N GLY A 78 2.66 10.50 3.53
CA GLY A 78 1.32 10.19 4.00
C GLY A 78 1.25 10.03 5.52
N SER A 79 2.23 9.37 6.13
CA SER A 79 2.33 9.22 7.58
C SER A 79 2.50 10.56 8.29
N TYR A 80 3.33 11.46 7.77
CA TYR A 80 3.48 12.80 8.34
C TYR A 80 2.18 13.61 8.25
N THR A 81 1.46 13.50 7.15
CA THR A 81 0.18 14.19 6.98
C THR A 81 -0.86 13.69 7.99
N LEU A 82 -0.97 12.36 8.16
CA LEU A 82 -1.87 11.77 9.14
C LEU A 82 -1.55 12.19 10.58
N VAL A 83 -0.27 12.16 10.96
CA VAL A 83 0.16 12.58 12.29
C VAL A 83 -0.07 14.07 12.50
N SER A 84 0.20 14.90 11.50
CA SER A 84 -0.07 16.34 11.55
C SER A 84 -1.56 16.63 11.78
N GLU A 85 -2.46 15.91 11.08
CA GLU A 85 -3.90 16.05 11.30
C GLU A 85 -4.33 15.52 12.67
N ALA A 86 -3.74 14.42 13.16
CA ALA A 86 -4.01 13.90 14.50
C ALA A 86 -3.60 14.90 15.60
N ILE A 87 -2.49 15.59 15.42
CA ILE A 87 -2.05 16.67 16.33
C ILE A 87 -3.04 17.85 16.29
N ARG A 88 -3.52 18.24 15.11
CA ARG A 88 -4.49 19.34 14.95
C ARG A 88 -5.85 19.03 15.58
N LEU A 89 -6.20 17.74 15.66
CA LEU A 89 -7.43 17.26 16.29
C LEU A 89 -7.27 16.94 17.79
N ASP A 90 -6.13 17.30 18.40
CA ASP A 90 -5.78 17.00 19.80
C ASP A 90 -5.84 15.51 20.17
N LEU A 91 -5.70 14.61 19.16
CA LEU A 91 -5.65 13.16 19.36
C LEU A 91 -4.23 12.67 19.71
N MET A 92 -3.21 13.45 19.44
CA MET A 92 -1.81 13.14 19.73
C MET A 92 -1.11 14.33 20.40
N PRO A 93 -0.07 14.08 21.22
CA PRO A 93 0.71 15.14 21.83
C PRO A 93 1.36 16.02 20.75
N HIS A 94 1.54 17.29 21.06
CA HIS A 94 2.14 18.29 20.16
C HIS A 94 3.59 17.93 19.84
N LEU A 95 3.82 17.31 18.70
CA LEU A 95 5.15 17.04 18.16
C LEU A 95 5.65 18.24 17.35
N LYS A 96 6.95 18.44 17.32
CA LYS A 96 7.57 19.53 16.54
C LYS A 96 7.43 19.23 15.05
N VAL A 97 6.53 19.94 14.38
CA VAL A 97 6.35 19.88 12.93
C VAL A 97 7.29 20.89 12.27
N GLN A 98 8.08 20.43 11.32
CA GLN A 98 8.99 21.27 10.54
C GLN A 98 8.49 21.37 9.10
N TYR A 99 8.64 22.55 8.52
CA TYR A 99 8.32 22.81 7.12
C TYR A 99 9.62 23.13 6.37
N PRO A 100 10.29 22.11 5.78
CA PRO A 100 11.62 22.28 5.20
C PRO A 100 11.67 23.11 3.93
N ALA A 101 10.54 23.36 3.29
CA ALA A 101 10.47 24.15 2.06
C ALA A 101 9.47 25.31 2.20
N GLU A 102 9.73 26.43 1.49
CA GLU A 102 8.78 27.55 1.37
C GLU A 102 7.48 27.15 0.64
N THR A 103 7.50 26.06 -0.10
CA THR A 103 6.31 25.50 -0.75
C THR A 103 5.41 24.84 0.27
N LYS A 104 4.21 25.38 0.44
CA LYS A 104 3.15 24.83 1.30
C LYS A 104 2.85 23.38 0.90
N GLY A 105 3.25 22.42 1.72
CA GLY A 105 2.89 21.00 1.51
C GLY A 105 3.94 19.98 1.92
N GLN A 106 5.18 20.38 2.13
CA GLN A 106 6.19 19.47 2.67
C GLN A 106 6.22 19.56 4.19
N ILE A 107 5.84 18.47 4.84
CA ILE A 107 5.83 18.34 6.29
C ILE A 107 6.92 17.33 6.67
N TYR A 108 7.71 17.65 7.69
CA TYR A 108 8.69 16.74 8.27
C TYR A 108 8.51 16.68 9.78
N ILE A 109 8.41 15.45 10.32
CA ILE A 109 8.28 15.20 11.75
C ILE A 109 9.36 14.20 12.15
N ASP A 110 10.42 14.69 12.78
CA ASP A 110 11.61 13.90 13.14
C ASP A 110 11.28 12.67 14.00
N THR A 111 10.39 12.83 14.98
CA THR A 111 9.94 11.74 15.85
C THR A 111 9.29 10.61 15.05
N VAL A 112 8.40 10.95 14.11
CA VAL A 112 7.71 9.97 13.26
C VAL A 112 8.71 9.27 12.35
N ASN A 113 9.66 10.02 11.77
CA ASN A 113 10.70 9.44 10.94
C ASN A 113 11.53 8.40 11.69
N LYS A 114 11.94 8.70 12.92
CA LYS A 114 12.67 7.75 13.77
C LYS A 114 11.85 6.50 14.10
N ILE A 115 10.59 6.66 14.44
CA ILE A 115 9.69 5.53 14.72
C ILE A 115 9.53 4.65 13.48
N LEU A 116 9.31 5.24 12.31
CA LEU A 116 9.21 4.51 11.05
C LEU A 116 10.52 3.78 10.73
N TRP A 117 11.66 4.42 10.89
CA TRP A 117 12.97 3.82 10.64
C TRP A 117 13.23 2.61 11.56
N VAL A 118 13.01 2.77 12.86
CA VAL A 118 13.17 1.69 13.85
C VAL A 118 12.18 0.56 13.57
N GLY A 119 10.91 0.89 13.30
CA GLY A 119 9.86 -0.08 12.99
C GLY A 119 10.18 -0.89 11.73
N CYS A 120 10.58 -0.22 10.64
CA CYS A 120 10.97 -0.90 9.41
C CYS A 120 12.19 -1.81 9.61
N THR A 121 13.22 -1.33 10.33
CA THR A 121 14.40 -2.12 10.63
C THR A 121 14.04 -3.35 11.46
N PHE A 122 13.20 -3.19 12.47
CA PHE A 122 12.73 -4.29 13.32
C PHE A 122 11.97 -5.34 12.51
N ILE A 123 11.03 -4.91 11.64
CA ILE A 123 10.25 -5.81 10.78
C ILE A 123 11.15 -6.59 9.83
N VAL A 124 12.13 -5.94 9.19
CA VAL A 124 13.08 -6.58 8.28
C VAL A 124 13.91 -7.64 9.02
N LEU A 125 14.41 -7.31 10.20
CA LEU A 125 15.19 -8.25 11.02
C LEU A 125 14.36 -9.43 11.55
N LEU A 126 13.08 -9.18 11.87
CA LEU A 126 12.16 -10.19 12.38
C LEU A 126 11.77 -11.21 11.31
N PHE A 127 11.34 -10.74 10.16
CA PHE A 127 10.79 -11.63 9.12
C PHE A 127 11.85 -12.25 8.22
N ARG A 128 12.90 -11.53 7.86
CA ARG A 128 14.05 -11.98 7.03
C ARG A 128 13.68 -12.63 5.69
N SER A 129 12.41 -12.74 5.36
CA SER A 129 11.88 -13.42 4.17
C SER A 129 10.76 -12.57 3.57
N SER A 130 10.80 -12.38 2.24
CA SER A 130 9.79 -11.62 1.49
C SER A 130 8.39 -12.24 1.66
N ALA A 131 8.27 -13.55 1.55
CA ALA A 131 6.98 -14.25 1.67
C ALA A 131 6.31 -14.04 3.04
N ARG A 132 7.09 -14.05 4.13
CA ARG A 132 6.57 -13.78 5.48
C ARG A 132 6.14 -12.32 5.63
N MET A 133 6.90 -11.39 5.04
CA MET A 133 6.54 -9.97 5.05
C MET A 133 5.25 -9.71 4.26
N GLU A 134 5.07 -10.37 3.11
CA GLU A 134 3.83 -10.28 2.31
C GLU A 134 2.62 -10.78 3.09
N SER A 135 2.75 -11.89 3.82
CA SER A 135 1.67 -12.42 4.67
C SER A 135 1.31 -11.46 5.81
N ALA A 136 2.31 -10.88 6.48
CA ALA A 136 2.09 -9.89 7.54
C ALA A 136 1.47 -8.59 6.99
N TYR A 137 1.88 -8.17 5.79
CA TYR A 137 1.32 -7.01 5.10
C TYR A 137 -0.15 -7.26 4.72
N GLY A 138 -0.47 -8.45 4.19
CA GLY A 138 -1.84 -8.84 3.88
C GLY A 138 -2.74 -8.77 5.12
N LEU A 139 -2.29 -9.34 6.25
CA LEU A 139 -3.01 -9.25 7.52
C LEU A 139 -3.24 -7.80 7.95
N ALA A 140 -2.21 -6.95 7.87
CA ALA A 140 -2.32 -5.55 8.26
C ALA A 140 -3.34 -4.78 7.40
N ILE A 141 -3.38 -5.05 6.09
CA ILE A 141 -4.38 -4.47 5.19
C ILE A 141 -5.78 -4.91 5.59
N THR A 142 -6.02 -6.21 5.77
CA THR A 142 -7.34 -6.74 6.16
C THR A 142 -7.85 -6.10 7.45
N VAL A 143 -7.00 -5.99 8.48
CA VAL A 143 -7.36 -5.32 9.73
C VAL A 143 -7.70 -3.84 9.50
N THR A 144 -6.95 -3.15 8.65
CA THR A 144 -7.20 -1.73 8.33
C THR A 144 -8.52 -1.57 7.58
N MET A 145 -8.83 -2.47 6.65
CA MET A 145 -10.08 -2.46 5.90
C MET A 145 -11.27 -2.71 6.83
N LEU A 146 -11.21 -3.72 7.70
CA LEU A 146 -12.23 -3.98 8.73
C LEU A 146 -12.47 -2.76 9.63
N MET A 147 -11.39 -2.11 10.10
CA MET A 147 -11.51 -0.88 10.90
C MET A 147 -12.21 0.24 10.13
N THR A 148 -11.88 0.41 8.86
CA THR A 148 -12.50 1.42 8.00
C THR A 148 -13.99 1.12 7.79
N THR A 149 -14.35 -0.12 7.56
CA THR A 149 -15.74 -0.59 7.42
C THR A 149 -16.54 -0.38 8.69
N LEU A 150 -15.96 -0.68 9.88
CA LEU A 150 -16.58 -0.40 11.16
C LEU A 150 -16.80 1.10 11.41
N LEU A 151 -15.80 1.93 11.11
CA LEU A 151 -15.92 3.39 11.23
C LEU A 151 -17.00 3.93 10.31
N LEU A 152 -17.07 3.44 9.07
CA LEU A 152 -18.10 3.83 8.12
C LEU A 152 -19.49 3.39 8.59
N PHE A 153 -19.62 2.19 9.16
CA PHE A 153 -20.86 1.72 9.78
C PHE A 153 -21.32 2.66 10.92
N VAL A 154 -20.43 3.00 11.84
CA VAL A 154 -20.72 3.91 12.96
C VAL A 154 -21.12 5.29 12.42
N TYR A 155 -20.40 5.83 11.46
CA TYR A 155 -20.71 7.11 10.84
C TYR A 155 -22.09 7.12 10.19
N LEU A 156 -22.39 6.15 9.34
CA LEU A 156 -23.69 6.05 8.65
C LEU A 156 -24.85 5.83 9.63
N SER A 157 -24.63 5.02 10.64
CA SER A 157 -25.63 4.66 11.65
C SER A 157 -25.91 5.81 12.61
N ARG A 158 -24.85 6.48 13.13
CA ARG A 158 -24.94 7.49 14.18
C ARG A 158 -25.10 8.91 13.64
N VAL A 159 -24.29 9.28 12.63
CA VAL A 159 -24.24 10.66 12.12
C VAL A 159 -25.28 10.89 11.03
N ARG A 160 -25.41 9.95 10.09
CA ARG A 160 -26.37 10.06 8.97
C ARG A 160 -27.73 9.45 9.26
N GLY A 161 -27.91 8.70 10.32
CA GLY A 161 -29.17 8.05 10.69
C GLY A 161 -29.66 6.95 9.71
N LYS A 162 -28.85 6.60 8.70
CA LYS A 162 -29.22 5.62 7.65
C LYS A 162 -28.83 4.19 8.07
N LYS A 163 -29.54 3.64 9.07
CA LYS A 163 -29.23 2.31 9.62
C LYS A 163 -29.28 1.18 8.59
N ALA A 164 -30.26 1.16 7.70
CA ALA A 164 -30.36 0.12 6.66
C ALA A 164 -29.14 0.13 5.72
N LEU A 165 -28.72 1.31 5.28
CA LEU A 165 -27.54 1.45 4.43
C LEU A 165 -26.25 1.09 5.17
N ALA A 166 -26.15 1.42 6.47
CA ALA A 166 -25.03 1.05 7.30
C ALA A 166 -24.87 -0.47 7.43
N TRP A 167 -25.96 -1.19 7.67
CA TRP A 167 -25.97 -2.66 7.71
C TRP A 167 -25.65 -3.27 6.34
N GLY A 168 -26.14 -2.71 5.24
CA GLY A 168 -25.81 -3.16 3.90
C GLY A 168 -24.30 -3.03 3.61
N VAL A 169 -23.71 -1.90 3.94
CA VAL A 169 -22.26 -1.68 3.81
C VAL A 169 -21.46 -2.66 4.65
N LEU A 170 -21.84 -2.86 5.93
CA LEU A 170 -21.14 -3.77 6.83
C LEU A 170 -21.17 -5.22 6.32
N ILE A 171 -22.32 -5.68 5.82
CA ILE A 171 -22.47 -7.05 5.32
C ILE A 171 -21.69 -7.25 4.02
N VAL A 172 -21.80 -6.32 3.07
CA VAL A 172 -21.14 -6.44 1.76
C VAL A 172 -19.62 -6.37 1.91
N PHE A 173 -19.10 -5.35 2.58
CA PHE A 173 -17.65 -5.19 2.73
C PHE A 173 -17.06 -6.20 3.70
N GLY A 174 -17.70 -6.48 4.82
CA GLY A 174 -17.22 -7.48 5.77
C GLY A 174 -17.27 -8.92 5.25
N ALA A 175 -18.06 -9.20 4.19
CA ALA A 175 -18.04 -10.51 3.52
C ALA A 175 -16.96 -10.60 2.43
N ILE A 176 -16.48 -9.47 1.90
CA ILE A 176 -15.42 -9.40 0.88
C ILE A 176 -14.04 -9.41 1.54
N GLU A 177 -13.90 -8.81 2.72
CA GLU A 177 -12.67 -8.74 3.53
C GLU A 177 -12.36 -10.06 4.25
#